data_97790d16b0a1107f21ad562a71268721
#
_entry.id   97790d16b0a1107f21ad562a71268721
#
_cell.length_a   1.000
_cell.length_b   1.000
_cell.length_c   1.000
_cell.angle_alpha   90.00
_cell.angle_beta   90.00
_cell.angle_gamma   90.00
#
_symmetry.space_group_name_H-M   'P 1'
#
loop_
_entity.id
_entity.type
_entity.pdbx_description
1 polymer ?
#
loop_
_entity_poly.entity_id
_entity_poly.type
_entity_poly.pdbx_seq_one_letter_code
_entity_poly.pdbx_strand_id
1 'polypeptide(L)'
;MPQVRVVEFEPRFADNFAELNYQWITEYFRIEEEDRRALDQPLDYAILPGGNIFFVLEDGIPVGTAAMVPKHARAEEGVLVFELAKMAVETAKRGKGYGVLLMNRCIDFAREKSAAEIVLVTNDILLPALSLYEGAGFRAVSEYSDTRYERGNLEMRLPIND
;
A
#
# COMPACT_ATOMS: atom_id res chain seq x y z
N MET A 1 16.22 0.85 22.88
CA MET A 1 14.96 0.70 22.11
C MET A 1 14.97 1.64 20.92
N PRO A 2 14.74 1.13 19.71
CA PRO A 2 14.64 2.02 18.58
C PRO A 2 13.41 2.93 18.68
N GLN A 3 13.56 4.15 18.19
CA GLN A 3 12.44 5.07 18.09
C GLN A 3 11.71 4.81 16.77
N VAL A 4 10.43 4.49 16.84
CA VAL A 4 9.61 4.16 15.67
C VAL A 4 8.48 5.17 15.52
N ARG A 5 8.30 5.68 14.32
CA ARG A 5 7.17 6.57 14.01
C ARG A 5 6.73 6.40 12.56
N VAL A 6 5.49 6.78 12.31
CA VAL A 6 4.92 6.75 10.95
C VAL A 6 4.78 8.19 10.46
N VAL A 7 5.28 8.45 9.26
CA VAL A 7 5.25 9.79 8.65
C VAL A 7 4.67 9.74 7.24
N GLU A 8 4.27 10.91 6.74
CA GLU A 8 3.77 11.08 5.39
C GLU A 8 4.92 11.32 4.41
N PHE A 9 4.59 11.21 3.12
CA PHE A 9 5.54 11.43 2.04
C PHE A 9 6.20 12.81 2.12
N GLU A 10 7.52 12.81 1.91
CA GLU A 10 8.31 14.01 1.65
C GLU A 10 9.21 13.69 0.47
N PRO A 11 9.60 14.69 -0.36
CA PRO A 11 10.46 14.43 -1.53
C PRO A 11 11.74 13.66 -1.21
N ARG A 12 12.31 13.86 -0.03
CA ARG A 12 13.52 13.16 0.42
C ARG A 12 13.32 11.64 0.56
N PHE A 13 12.07 11.18 0.64
CA PHE A 13 11.75 9.76 0.77
C PHE A 13 11.43 9.08 -0.56
N ALA A 14 11.47 9.82 -1.68
CA ALA A 14 11.12 9.26 -2.99
C ALA A 14 11.93 8.01 -3.33
N ASP A 15 13.25 8.08 -3.15
CA ASP A 15 14.14 6.94 -3.43
C ASP A 15 13.88 5.77 -2.49
N ASN A 16 13.57 6.05 -1.22
CA ASN A 16 13.25 4.99 -0.24
C ASN A 16 11.99 4.22 -0.62
N PHE A 17 10.98 4.93 -1.13
CA PHE A 17 9.75 4.29 -1.62
C PHE A 17 10.06 3.29 -2.73
N ALA A 18 10.85 3.70 -3.71
CA ALA A 18 11.25 2.85 -4.81
C ALA A 18 12.10 1.66 -4.33
N GLU A 19 13.15 1.93 -3.57
CA GLU A 19 14.09 0.90 -3.12
C GLU A 19 13.43 -0.19 -2.27
N LEU A 20 12.58 0.20 -1.31
CA LEU A 20 11.87 -0.75 -0.46
C LEU A 20 10.99 -1.68 -1.28
N ASN A 21 10.30 -1.13 -2.27
CA ASN A 21 9.42 -1.92 -3.12
C ASN A 21 10.19 -2.80 -4.11
N TYR A 22 11.24 -2.28 -4.73
CA TYR A 22 12.06 -3.08 -5.65
C TYR A 22 12.69 -4.26 -4.92
N GLN A 23 13.17 -4.06 -3.70
CA GLN A 23 13.72 -5.14 -2.87
C GLN A 23 12.67 -6.25 -2.67
N TRP A 24 11.45 -5.87 -2.29
CA TRP A 24 10.37 -6.83 -2.04
C TRP A 24 9.95 -7.54 -3.33
N ILE A 25 9.74 -6.79 -4.42
CA ILE A 25 9.27 -7.37 -5.69
C ILE A 25 10.29 -8.37 -6.24
N THR A 26 11.57 -8.03 -6.22
CA THR A 26 12.61 -8.93 -6.75
C THR A 26 12.82 -10.17 -5.90
N GLU A 27 12.41 -10.15 -4.64
CA GLU A 27 12.48 -11.32 -3.75
C GLU A 27 11.48 -12.40 -4.15
N TYR A 28 10.28 -12.00 -4.61
CA TYR A 28 9.18 -12.94 -4.89
C TYR A 28 8.76 -13.00 -6.35
N PHE A 29 9.01 -11.96 -7.10
CA PHE A 29 8.50 -11.80 -8.46
C PHE A 29 9.51 -11.09 -9.34
N ARG A 30 9.08 -10.64 -10.51
CA ARG A 30 9.90 -9.78 -11.37
C ARG A 30 9.31 -8.37 -11.43
N ILE A 31 10.16 -7.41 -11.70
CA ILE A 31 9.74 -6.01 -11.86
C ILE A 31 9.01 -5.86 -13.20
N GLU A 32 7.80 -5.31 -13.16
CA GLU A 32 6.98 -5.03 -14.34
C GLU A 32 6.99 -3.53 -14.64
N GLU A 33 6.60 -3.16 -15.85
CA GLU A 33 6.58 -1.76 -16.26
C GLU A 33 5.68 -0.88 -15.37
N GLU A 34 4.53 -1.41 -14.95
CA GLU A 34 3.64 -0.69 -14.04
C GLU A 34 4.31 -0.40 -12.70
N ASP A 35 5.19 -1.29 -12.24
CA ASP A 35 5.98 -1.03 -11.04
C ASP A 35 6.89 0.18 -11.24
N ARG A 36 7.57 0.24 -12.38
CA ARG A 36 8.50 1.34 -12.68
C ARG A 36 7.77 2.66 -12.76
N ARG A 37 6.60 2.69 -13.39
CA ARG A 37 5.79 3.91 -13.50
C ARG A 37 5.40 4.43 -12.13
N ALA A 38 4.98 3.54 -11.23
CA ALA A 38 4.57 3.91 -9.88
C ALA A 38 5.76 4.32 -9.02
N LEU A 39 6.80 3.48 -8.99
CA LEU A 39 7.90 3.62 -8.03
C LEU A 39 8.88 4.72 -8.41
N ASP A 40 9.05 5.00 -9.69
CA ASP A 40 9.97 6.04 -10.15
C ASP A 40 9.31 7.43 -10.18
N GLN A 41 7.97 7.50 -10.04
CA GLN A 41 7.22 8.75 -10.09
C GLN A 41 6.17 8.80 -8.96
N PRO A 42 6.61 8.79 -7.69
CA PRO A 42 5.65 8.71 -6.56
C PRO A 42 4.70 9.91 -6.48
N LEU A 43 5.14 11.11 -6.86
CA LEU A 43 4.26 12.28 -6.86
C LEU A 43 3.10 12.09 -7.84
N ASP A 44 3.41 11.68 -9.07
CA ASP A 44 2.40 11.47 -10.10
C ASP A 44 1.53 10.25 -9.79
N TYR A 45 2.13 9.25 -9.16
CA TYR A 45 1.42 8.01 -8.86
C TYR A 45 0.37 8.18 -7.76
N ALA A 46 0.74 8.82 -6.65
CA ALA A 46 -0.11 8.85 -5.46
C ALA A 46 -0.48 10.25 -4.97
N ILE A 47 0.47 11.16 -4.89
CA ILE A 47 0.26 12.44 -4.21
C ILE A 47 -0.62 13.40 -5.02
N LEU A 48 -0.26 13.65 -6.27
CA LEU A 48 -1.02 14.57 -7.12
C LEU A 48 -2.45 14.12 -7.39
N PRO A 49 -2.71 12.80 -7.56
CA PRO A 49 -4.10 12.34 -7.71
C PRO A 49 -4.98 12.51 -6.46
N GLY A 50 -4.40 12.79 -5.30
CA GLY A 50 -5.16 12.99 -4.06
C GLY A 50 -4.95 11.91 -3.02
N GLY A 51 -3.99 11.02 -3.22
CA GLY A 51 -3.59 10.00 -2.26
C GLY A 51 -2.40 10.45 -1.41
N ASN A 52 -1.73 9.50 -0.81
CA ASN A 52 -0.52 9.76 -0.04
C ASN A 52 0.33 8.49 0.04
N ILE A 53 1.56 8.65 0.50
CA ILE A 53 2.47 7.54 0.75
C ILE A 53 2.96 7.68 2.18
N PHE A 54 2.96 6.58 2.92
CA PHE A 54 3.37 6.57 4.32
C PHE A 54 4.64 5.77 4.51
N PHE A 55 5.40 6.12 5.54
CA PHE A 55 6.66 5.46 5.86
C PHE A 55 6.73 5.18 7.36
N VAL A 56 7.26 4.00 7.71
CA VAL A 56 7.71 3.72 9.06
C VAL A 56 9.17 4.10 9.13
N LEU A 57 9.51 4.97 10.07
CA LEU A 57 10.89 5.34 10.34
C LEU A 57 11.35 4.64 11.61
N GLU A 58 12.50 3.97 11.54
CA GLU A 58 13.18 3.42 12.69
C GLU A 58 14.46 4.24 12.89
N ASP A 59 14.54 4.96 13.99
CA ASP A 59 15.64 5.89 14.26
C ASP A 59 15.88 6.87 13.10
N GLY A 60 14.79 7.35 12.51
CA GLY A 60 14.84 8.32 11.41
C GLY A 60 15.06 7.74 10.03
N ILE A 61 15.22 6.43 9.91
CA ILE A 61 15.50 5.75 8.63
C ILE A 61 14.24 5.03 8.14
N PRO A 62 13.79 5.27 6.90
CA PRO A 62 12.63 4.56 6.35
C PRO A 62 12.90 3.05 6.21
N VAL A 63 12.10 2.24 6.88
CA VAL A 63 12.21 0.77 6.84
C VAL A 63 10.93 0.10 6.35
N GLY A 64 9.88 0.87 6.12
CA GLY A 64 8.63 0.36 5.56
C GLY A 64 7.86 1.47 4.88
N THR A 65 7.00 1.12 3.94
CA THR A 65 6.20 2.07 3.18
C THR A 65 4.89 1.46 2.69
N ALA A 66 3.90 2.30 2.42
CA ALA A 66 2.64 1.91 1.80
C ALA A 66 2.03 3.11 1.10
N ALA A 67 1.41 2.89 -0.05
CA ALA A 67 0.76 3.94 -0.83
C ALA A 67 -0.76 3.78 -0.80
N MET A 68 -1.47 4.91 -0.75
CA MET A 68 -2.91 4.99 -0.89
C MET A 68 -3.21 5.85 -2.12
N VAL A 69 -3.85 5.24 -3.12
CA VAL A 69 -4.09 5.87 -4.42
C VAL A 69 -5.58 5.90 -4.71
N PRO A 70 -6.15 7.05 -5.12
CA PRO A 70 -7.58 7.09 -5.46
C PRO A 70 -7.87 6.19 -6.66
N LYS A 71 -8.97 5.43 -6.56
CA LYS A 71 -9.47 4.63 -7.68
C LYS A 71 -10.59 5.36 -8.38
N HIS A 72 -10.41 5.58 -9.67
CA HIS A 72 -11.37 6.33 -10.48
C HIS A 72 -12.57 5.50 -10.93
N ALA A 73 -12.53 4.19 -10.78
CA ALA A 73 -13.58 3.29 -11.27
C ALA A 73 -14.97 3.57 -10.70
N ARG A 74 -15.06 4.24 -9.53
CA ARG A 74 -16.33 4.59 -8.89
C ARG A 74 -16.53 6.09 -8.73
N ALA A 75 -15.70 6.91 -9.37
CA ALA A 75 -15.79 8.36 -9.27
C ALA A 75 -17.14 8.89 -9.76
N GLU A 76 -17.72 8.26 -10.78
CA GLU A 76 -19.00 8.65 -11.36
C GLU A 76 -20.16 8.54 -10.36
N GLU A 77 -20.03 7.66 -9.38
CA GLU A 77 -21.03 7.48 -8.33
C GLU A 77 -20.87 8.48 -7.19
N GLY A 78 -19.86 9.36 -7.26
CA GLY A 78 -19.53 10.27 -6.17
C GLY A 78 -18.93 9.54 -4.98
N VAL A 79 -18.42 8.34 -5.17
CA VAL A 79 -17.88 7.49 -4.11
C VAL A 79 -16.36 7.48 -4.21
N LEU A 80 -15.69 7.89 -3.13
CA LEU A 80 -14.23 7.84 -3.05
C LEU A 80 -13.78 6.46 -2.58
N VAL A 81 -12.91 5.84 -3.36
CA VAL A 81 -12.30 4.54 -3.05
C VAL A 81 -10.80 4.69 -3.18
N PHE A 82 -10.05 4.21 -2.21
CA PHE A 82 -8.59 4.17 -2.31
C PHE A 82 -8.09 2.75 -2.56
N GLU A 83 -7.04 2.65 -3.35
CA GLU A 83 -6.29 1.41 -3.48
C GLU A 83 -5.07 1.48 -2.56
N LEU A 84 -4.93 0.49 -1.68
CA LEU A 84 -3.72 0.28 -0.88
C LEU A 84 -2.75 -0.52 -1.75
N ALA A 85 -1.58 0.03 -1.99
CA ALA A 85 -0.62 -0.55 -2.93
C ALA A 85 0.82 -0.28 -2.46
N LYS A 86 1.75 -1.00 -3.06
CA LYS A 86 3.18 -0.77 -2.85
C LYS A 86 3.57 -0.78 -1.38
N MET A 87 2.98 -1.71 -0.61
CA MET A 87 3.36 -1.93 0.79
C MET A 87 4.57 -2.85 0.84
N ALA A 88 5.61 -2.40 1.50
CA ALA A 88 6.85 -3.15 1.63
C ALA A 88 7.55 -2.79 2.93
N VAL A 89 8.12 -3.81 3.59
CA VAL A 89 8.94 -3.62 4.79
C VAL A 89 10.31 -4.24 4.50
N GLU A 90 11.38 -3.55 4.86
CA GLU A 90 12.73 -4.05 4.71
C GLU A 90 12.85 -5.45 5.29
N THR A 91 13.49 -6.37 4.55
CA THR A 91 13.56 -7.79 4.92
C THR A 91 14.07 -7.99 6.35
N ALA A 92 15.13 -7.27 6.73
CA ALA A 92 15.73 -7.39 8.06
C ALA A 92 14.85 -6.81 9.18
N LYS A 93 13.78 -6.09 8.84
CA LYS A 93 12.90 -5.42 9.80
C LYS A 93 11.51 -6.03 9.89
N ARG A 94 11.29 -7.16 9.24
CA ARG A 94 10.01 -7.88 9.28
C ARG A 94 9.81 -8.52 10.65
N GLY A 95 8.55 -8.79 11.00
CA GLY A 95 8.21 -9.41 12.28
C GLY A 95 8.17 -8.45 13.47
N LYS A 96 8.27 -7.14 13.23
CA LYS A 96 8.25 -6.11 14.29
C LYS A 96 6.93 -5.36 14.37
N GLY A 97 5.93 -5.74 13.56
CA GLY A 97 4.62 -5.08 13.56
C GLY A 97 4.56 -3.82 12.68
N TYR A 98 5.55 -3.56 11.87
CA TYR A 98 5.57 -2.35 11.02
C TYR A 98 4.48 -2.36 9.96
N GLY A 99 4.12 -3.52 9.43
CA GLY A 99 2.99 -3.65 8.51
C GLY A 99 1.68 -3.25 9.14
N VAL A 100 1.47 -3.58 10.41
CA VAL A 100 0.28 -3.19 11.16
C VAL A 100 0.23 -1.67 11.34
N LEU A 101 1.37 -1.04 11.67
CA LEU A 101 1.43 0.42 11.80
C LEU A 101 1.06 1.12 10.49
N LEU A 102 1.58 0.63 9.37
CA LEU A 102 1.27 1.17 8.05
C LEU A 102 -0.21 0.98 7.72
N MET A 103 -0.73 -0.21 7.96
CA MET A 103 -2.14 -0.53 7.71
C MET A 103 -3.05 0.41 8.49
N ASN A 104 -2.78 0.59 9.79
CA ASN A 104 -3.58 1.48 10.64
C ASN A 104 -3.54 2.91 10.13
N ARG A 105 -2.38 3.38 9.70
CA ARG A 105 -2.25 4.75 9.17
C ARG A 105 -3.03 4.91 7.86
N CYS A 106 -3.00 3.90 6.99
CA CYS A 106 -3.76 3.92 5.74
C CYS A 106 -5.26 3.95 5.99
N ILE A 107 -5.73 3.16 6.95
CA ILE A 107 -7.15 3.14 7.33
C ILE A 107 -7.57 4.51 7.89
N ASP A 108 -6.75 5.10 8.76
CA ASP A 108 -7.02 6.44 9.29
C ASP A 108 -7.08 7.48 8.18
N PHE A 109 -6.18 7.40 7.22
CA PHE A 109 -6.18 8.30 6.06
C PHE A 109 -7.50 8.17 5.27
N ALA A 110 -7.95 6.94 5.02
CA ALA A 110 -9.21 6.71 4.30
C ALA A 110 -10.38 7.32 5.07
N ARG A 111 -10.40 7.20 6.39
CA ARG A 111 -11.44 7.82 7.23
C ARG A 111 -11.36 9.35 7.17
N GLU A 112 -10.17 9.91 7.26
CA GLU A 112 -9.95 11.36 7.17
C GLU A 112 -10.49 11.93 5.86
N LYS A 113 -10.41 11.16 4.78
CA LYS A 113 -10.87 11.55 3.45
C LYS A 113 -12.33 11.18 3.18
N SER A 114 -13.01 10.57 4.14
CA SER A 114 -14.38 10.10 4.00
C SER A 114 -14.55 9.11 2.85
N ALA A 115 -13.57 8.23 2.67
CA ALA A 115 -13.63 7.20 1.65
C ALA A 115 -14.65 6.11 2.05
N ALA A 116 -15.26 5.50 1.05
CA ALA A 116 -16.23 4.43 1.26
C ALA A 116 -15.56 3.09 1.54
N GLU A 117 -14.41 2.83 0.90
CA GLU A 117 -13.69 1.58 1.05
C GLU A 117 -12.24 1.69 0.61
N ILE A 118 -11.46 0.70 1.03
CA ILE A 118 -10.10 0.49 0.54
C ILE A 118 -10.09 -0.83 -0.22
N VAL A 119 -9.47 -0.84 -1.40
CA VAL A 119 -9.27 -2.06 -2.19
C VAL A 119 -7.78 -2.34 -2.29
N LEU A 120 -7.42 -3.59 -2.49
CA LEU A 120 -6.05 -3.97 -2.79
C LEU A 120 -6.02 -5.18 -3.71
N VAL A 121 -4.89 -5.34 -4.41
CA VAL A 121 -4.63 -6.49 -5.28
C VAL A 121 -3.38 -7.17 -4.75
N THR A 122 -3.45 -8.48 -4.55
CA THR A 122 -2.35 -9.25 -4.00
C THR A 122 -2.25 -10.62 -4.70
N ASN A 123 -1.41 -11.48 -4.18
CA ASN A 123 -1.26 -12.85 -4.66
C ASN A 123 -1.52 -13.81 -3.51
N ASP A 124 -2.28 -14.86 -3.77
CA ASP A 124 -2.71 -15.80 -2.74
C ASP A 124 -1.59 -16.68 -2.16
N ILE A 125 -0.40 -16.62 -2.75
CA ILE A 125 0.76 -17.32 -2.18
C ILE A 125 1.43 -16.51 -1.06
N LEU A 126 1.13 -15.23 -0.94
CA LEU A 126 1.75 -14.33 0.05
C LEU A 126 1.03 -14.43 1.40
N LEU A 127 1.20 -15.56 2.08
CA LEU A 127 0.45 -15.87 3.32
C LEU A 127 0.60 -14.84 4.44
N PRO A 128 1.82 -14.32 4.74
CA PRO A 128 1.94 -13.28 5.77
C PRO A 128 1.18 -12.01 5.43
N ALA A 129 1.17 -11.60 4.15
CA ALA A 129 0.42 -10.42 3.71
C ALA A 129 -1.07 -10.65 3.84
N LEU A 130 -1.56 -11.83 3.43
CA LEU A 130 -2.97 -12.17 3.56
C LEU A 130 -3.42 -12.13 5.03
N SER A 131 -2.61 -12.64 5.95
CA SER A 131 -2.92 -12.59 7.38
C SER A 131 -3.04 -11.16 7.86
N LEU A 132 -2.16 -10.26 7.42
CA LEU A 132 -2.22 -8.85 7.77
C LEU A 132 -3.51 -8.22 7.25
N TYR A 133 -3.87 -8.47 6.00
CA TYR A 133 -5.07 -7.90 5.38
C TYR A 133 -6.34 -8.42 6.05
N GLU A 134 -6.44 -9.73 6.26
CA GLU A 134 -7.60 -10.34 6.92
C GLU A 134 -7.73 -9.85 8.35
N GLY A 135 -6.61 -9.72 9.07
CA GLY A 135 -6.60 -9.18 10.43
C GLY A 135 -7.09 -7.75 10.53
N ALA A 136 -6.92 -6.96 9.46
CA ALA A 136 -7.43 -5.59 9.38
C ALA A 136 -8.90 -5.53 8.97
N GLY A 137 -9.49 -6.64 8.52
CA GLY A 137 -10.88 -6.72 8.12
C GLY A 137 -11.14 -6.82 6.62
N PHE A 138 -10.08 -6.90 5.82
CA PHE A 138 -10.23 -7.08 4.36
C PHE A 138 -10.84 -8.44 4.04
N ARG A 139 -11.68 -8.48 3.01
CA ARG A 139 -12.31 -9.69 2.51
C ARG A 139 -12.03 -9.85 1.03
N ALA A 140 -11.77 -11.07 0.59
CA ALA A 140 -11.59 -11.39 -0.82
C ALA A 140 -12.91 -11.19 -1.57
N VAL A 141 -12.82 -10.65 -2.78
CA VAL A 141 -13.98 -10.54 -3.68
C VAL A 141 -14.01 -11.74 -4.61
N SER A 142 -15.22 -12.14 -5.03
CA SER A 142 -15.43 -13.35 -5.81
C SER A 142 -14.94 -13.25 -7.27
N GLU A 143 -14.80 -12.02 -7.78
CA GLU A 143 -14.35 -11.78 -9.14
C GLU A 143 -13.15 -10.85 -9.14
N TYR A 144 -12.08 -11.29 -9.81
CA TYR A 144 -10.89 -10.48 -10.00
C TYR A 144 -10.81 -10.05 -11.45
N SER A 145 -10.73 -8.74 -11.69
CA SER A 145 -10.72 -8.19 -13.04
C SER A 145 -9.52 -7.30 -13.35
N ASP A 146 -8.66 -7.04 -12.37
CA ASP A 146 -7.50 -6.16 -12.55
C ASP A 146 -6.35 -6.96 -13.19
N THR A 147 -5.93 -6.55 -14.39
CA THR A 147 -4.90 -7.24 -15.16
C THR A 147 -3.60 -6.44 -15.28
N ARG A 148 -3.43 -5.37 -14.48
CA ARG A 148 -2.23 -4.54 -14.55
C ARG A 148 -0.95 -5.31 -14.23
N TYR A 149 -1.05 -6.33 -13.39
CA TYR A 149 0.11 -7.13 -12.96
C TYR A 149 -0.16 -8.61 -13.19
N GLU A 150 0.83 -9.31 -13.72
CA GLU A 150 0.77 -10.78 -13.88
C GLU A 150 0.70 -11.48 -12.53
N ARG A 151 1.38 -10.91 -11.52
CA ARG A 151 1.45 -11.51 -10.19
C ARG A 151 0.19 -11.32 -9.33
N GLY A 152 -0.70 -10.40 -9.73
CA GLY A 152 -1.91 -10.14 -8.98
C GLY A 152 -3.00 -11.14 -9.36
N ASN A 153 -3.50 -11.91 -8.41
CA ASN A 153 -4.56 -12.88 -8.65
C ASN A 153 -5.70 -12.83 -7.64
N LEU A 154 -5.66 -11.85 -6.73
CA LEU A 154 -6.65 -11.74 -5.66
C LEU A 154 -6.92 -10.27 -5.36
N GLU A 155 -8.19 -9.87 -5.41
CA GLU A 155 -8.63 -8.56 -4.98
C GLU A 155 -9.30 -8.68 -3.61
N MET A 156 -8.99 -7.77 -2.71
CA MET A 156 -9.61 -7.71 -1.40
C MET A 156 -10.16 -6.30 -1.14
N ARG A 157 -11.20 -6.21 -0.32
CA ARG A 157 -11.86 -4.93 -0.01
C ARG A 157 -12.12 -4.80 1.48
N LEU A 158 -12.03 -3.57 1.95
CA LEU A 158 -12.35 -3.19 3.33
C LEU A 158 -13.31 -2.00 3.28
N PRO A 159 -14.58 -2.19 3.66
CA PRO A 159 -15.51 -1.06 3.81
C PRO A 159 -15.04 -0.16 4.95
N ILE A 160 -15.09 1.16 4.72
CA ILE A 160 -14.73 2.15 5.73
C ILE A 160 -16.00 2.74 6.30
N ASN A 161 -16.21 2.52 7.59
CA ASN A 161 -17.35 3.06 8.31
C ASN A 161 -16.88 4.14 9.29
N ASP A 162 -17.68 5.15 9.44
CA ASP A 162 -17.40 6.23 10.38
C ASP A 162 -17.65 5.80 11.83
#